data_f0095e4a28806ee343a0e309c04886a3
#
_entry.id   f0095e4a28806ee343a0e309c04886a3
#
_cell.length_a   1.000
_cell.length_b   1.000
_cell.length_c   1.000
_cell.angle_alpha   90.00
_cell.angle_beta   90.00
_cell.angle_gamma   90.00
#
_symmetry.space_group_name_H-M   'P 1'
#
loop_
_entity.id
_entity.type
_entity.pdbx_description
1 polymer ?
#
loop_
_entity_poly.entity_id
_entity_poly.type
_entity_poly.pdbx_seq_one_letter_code
_entity_poly.pdbx_strand_id
1 'polypeptide(L)'
;MSDQHDRIYATSHQQVARFSFDDTVVRVFPDMIRRSVPGYPTIIDMIGVLAARYAQPDTCLYDLGCSLGAAATAMASLTEESGNPIVAVDNSRAMIEQAATLLADAGQAHRVTLEEGDVAEMAFAPCSM
;
A
#
# COMPACT_ATOMS: atom_id res chain seq x y z
N MET A 1 -30.22 1.01 7.29
CA MET A 1 -28.79 0.76 7.07
C MET A 1 -28.50 0.39 5.63
N SER A 2 -29.21 -0.57 5.08
CA SER A 2 -29.10 -0.87 3.65
C SER A 2 -29.47 0.32 2.76
N ASP A 3 -30.45 1.13 3.17
CA ASP A 3 -30.85 2.32 2.42
C ASP A 3 -29.74 3.35 2.36
N GLN A 4 -28.96 3.50 3.43
CA GLN A 4 -27.84 4.42 3.45
C GLN A 4 -26.67 3.91 2.60
N HIS A 5 -26.49 2.62 2.59
CA HIS A 5 -25.51 1.97 1.73
C HIS A 5 -25.91 2.12 0.26
N ASP A 6 -27.18 1.88 -0.04
CA ASP A 6 -27.71 2.03 -1.39
C ASP A 6 -27.64 3.47 -1.88
N ARG A 7 -27.81 4.45 -0.98
CA ARG A 7 -27.64 5.85 -1.33
C ARG A 7 -26.21 6.20 -1.69
N ILE A 8 -25.23 5.61 -1.02
CA ILE A 8 -23.84 5.84 -1.33
C ILE A 8 -23.52 5.36 -2.74
N TYR A 9 -24.07 4.21 -3.14
CA TYR A 9 -23.90 3.71 -4.50
C TYR A 9 -24.81 4.38 -5.50
N ALA A 10 -26.03 4.71 -5.09
CA ALA A 10 -27.02 5.34 -5.99
C ALA A 10 -26.75 6.82 -6.22
N THR A 11 -26.12 7.50 -5.26
CA THR A 11 -25.80 8.92 -5.45
C THR A 11 -24.66 9.12 -6.42
N SER A 12 -24.21 8.08 -7.02
CA SER A 12 -23.65 8.22 -8.30
C SER A 12 -22.37 7.52 -8.57
N HIS A 13 -22.43 6.92 -9.59
CA HIS A 13 -21.29 6.74 -10.45
C HIS A 13 -20.39 7.97 -10.56
N GLN A 14 -20.90 9.17 -10.39
CA GLN A 14 -20.11 10.40 -10.34
C GLN A 14 -19.26 10.50 -9.08
N GLN A 15 -19.79 10.04 -7.95
CA GLN A 15 -19.02 10.05 -6.72
C GLN A 15 -18.07 8.87 -6.63
N VAL A 16 -18.38 7.75 -7.25
CA VAL A 16 -17.45 6.62 -7.34
C VAL A 16 -16.20 7.03 -8.10
N ALA A 17 -16.34 7.81 -9.18
CA ALA A 17 -15.20 8.32 -9.94
C ALA A 17 -14.36 9.32 -9.14
N ARG A 18 -14.94 9.90 -8.07
CA ARG A 18 -14.27 10.87 -7.20
C ARG A 18 -13.90 10.29 -5.83
N PHE A 19 -14.11 9.00 -5.65
CA PHE A 19 -13.77 8.38 -4.37
C PHE A 19 -12.28 8.58 -4.09
N SER A 20 -12.00 9.15 -2.95
CA SER A 20 -10.64 9.34 -2.50
C SER A 20 -10.51 8.81 -1.07
N PHE A 21 -9.35 8.27 -0.77
CA PHE A 21 -9.02 7.87 0.58
C PHE A 21 -8.60 9.12 1.36
N ASP A 22 -9.60 9.83 1.89
CA ASP A 22 -9.36 11.01 2.72
C ASP A 22 -8.95 10.61 4.15
N ASP A 23 -8.68 11.61 4.99
CA ASP A 23 -8.22 11.37 6.36
C ASP A 23 -9.19 10.52 7.19
N THR A 24 -10.49 10.63 6.92
CA THR A 24 -11.51 9.86 7.63
C THR A 24 -11.42 8.38 7.28
N VAL A 25 -11.32 8.08 5.97
CA VAL A 25 -11.21 6.71 5.47
C VAL A 25 -9.89 6.10 5.93
N VAL A 26 -8.80 6.83 5.86
CA VAL A 26 -7.47 6.36 6.25
C VAL A 26 -7.43 5.90 7.70
N ARG A 27 -8.11 6.61 8.60
CA ARG A 27 -8.13 6.24 10.01
C ARG A 27 -8.80 4.91 10.29
N VAL A 28 -9.84 4.55 9.52
CA VAL A 28 -10.59 3.31 9.71
C VAL A 28 -10.13 2.19 8.79
N PHE A 29 -9.25 2.48 7.84
CA PHE A 29 -8.83 1.54 6.80
C PHE A 29 -8.23 0.25 7.35
N PRO A 30 -7.32 0.27 8.36
CA PRO A 30 -6.74 -0.97 8.86
C PRO A 30 -7.80 -1.92 9.42
N ASP A 31 -8.78 -1.39 10.14
CA ASP A 31 -9.86 -2.20 10.70
C ASP A 31 -10.79 -2.71 9.60
N MET A 32 -11.13 -1.85 8.65
CA MET A 32 -11.99 -2.21 7.52
C MET A 32 -11.38 -3.33 6.68
N ILE A 33 -10.10 -3.23 6.34
CA ILE A 33 -9.39 -4.25 5.57
C ILE A 33 -9.34 -5.57 6.33
N ARG A 34 -9.04 -5.52 7.61
CA ARG A 34 -8.94 -6.71 8.44
C ARG A 34 -10.26 -7.47 8.50
N ARG A 35 -11.39 -6.75 8.50
CA ARG A 35 -12.73 -7.33 8.51
C ARG A 35 -13.18 -7.80 7.13
N SER A 36 -12.77 -7.10 6.08
CA SER A 36 -13.28 -7.32 4.73
C SER A 36 -12.49 -8.36 3.94
N VAL A 37 -11.22 -8.57 4.29
CA VAL A 37 -10.33 -9.47 3.56
C VAL A 37 -9.90 -10.61 4.48
N PRO A 38 -10.53 -11.78 4.38
CA PRO A 38 -10.12 -12.94 5.19
C PRO A 38 -8.67 -13.31 4.93
N GLY A 39 -7.92 -13.56 6.01
CA GLY A 39 -6.52 -13.94 5.90
C GLY A 39 -5.57 -12.82 5.52
N TYR A 40 -6.01 -11.57 5.60
CA TYR A 40 -5.19 -10.42 5.20
C TYR A 40 -3.80 -10.40 5.88
N PRO A 41 -3.69 -10.59 7.22
CA PRO A 41 -2.37 -10.62 7.85
C PRO A 41 -1.45 -11.71 7.28
N THR A 42 -2.02 -12.88 6.97
CA THR A 42 -1.26 -13.99 6.36
C THR A 42 -0.79 -13.62 4.95
N ILE A 43 -1.64 -12.95 4.17
CA ILE A 43 -1.29 -12.47 2.83
C ILE A 43 -0.11 -11.50 2.91
N ILE A 44 -0.16 -10.56 3.84
CA ILE A 44 0.91 -9.58 4.05
C ILE A 44 2.22 -10.28 4.43
N ASP A 45 2.18 -11.22 5.35
CA ASP A 45 3.35 -11.98 5.75
C ASP A 45 3.95 -12.75 4.57
N MET A 46 3.10 -13.36 3.74
CA MET A 46 3.53 -14.11 2.56
C MET A 46 4.17 -13.20 1.50
N ILE A 47 3.67 -11.98 1.34
CA ILE A 47 4.30 -11.01 0.43
C ILE A 47 5.75 -10.77 0.86
N GLY A 48 6.00 -10.58 2.14
CA GLY A 48 7.36 -10.40 2.67
C GLY A 48 8.25 -11.61 2.39
N VAL A 49 7.73 -12.81 2.62
CA VAL A 49 8.45 -14.06 2.37
C VAL A 49 8.79 -14.23 0.88
N LEU A 50 7.82 -13.96 0.01
CA LEU A 50 8.02 -14.06 -1.43
C LEU A 50 9.03 -13.03 -1.94
N ALA A 51 8.97 -11.81 -1.42
CA ALA A 51 9.94 -10.78 -1.75
C ALA A 51 11.35 -11.22 -1.35
N ALA A 52 11.53 -11.73 -0.14
CA ALA A 52 12.83 -12.21 0.32
C ALA A 52 13.36 -13.35 -0.54
N ARG A 53 12.47 -14.22 -1.01
CA ARG A 53 12.86 -15.40 -1.79
C ARG A 53 13.17 -15.08 -3.24
N TYR A 54 12.43 -14.18 -3.86
CA TYR A 54 12.50 -13.95 -5.31
C TYR A 54 13.11 -12.63 -5.72
N ALA A 55 13.43 -11.74 -4.80
CA ALA A 55 14.07 -10.47 -5.14
C ALA A 55 15.44 -10.74 -5.78
N GLN A 56 15.68 -10.10 -6.93
CA GLN A 56 16.94 -10.21 -7.64
C GLN A 56 17.91 -9.13 -7.14
N PRO A 57 19.23 -9.42 -7.09
CA PRO A 57 20.20 -8.41 -6.71
C PRO A 57 20.11 -7.16 -7.59
N ASP A 58 20.27 -5.99 -6.98
CA ASP A 58 20.30 -4.69 -7.65
C ASP A 58 19.00 -4.34 -8.39
N THR A 59 17.89 -4.93 -7.99
CA THR A 59 16.57 -4.57 -8.52
C THR A 59 15.71 -3.91 -7.46
N CYS A 60 14.70 -3.18 -7.93
CA CYS A 60 13.77 -2.46 -7.07
C CYS A 60 12.53 -3.30 -6.79
N LEU A 61 12.01 -3.21 -5.58
CA LEU A 61 10.72 -3.80 -5.21
C LEU A 61 9.67 -2.70 -5.24
N TYR A 62 8.56 -2.97 -5.92
CA TYR A 62 7.46 -2.00 -6.03
C TYR A 62 6.22 -2.49 -5.31
N ASP A 63 5.62 -1.63 -4.51
CA ASP A 63 4.32 -1.83 -3.90
C ASP A 63 3.33 -0.87 -4.55
N LEU A 64 2.57 -1.37 -5.51
CA LEU A 64 1.66 -0.56 -6.32
C LEU A 64 0.28 -0.52 -5.67
N GLY A 65 -0.17 0.68 -5.29
CA GLY A 65 -1.36 0.84 -4.48
C GLY A 65 -1.06 0.49 -3.02
N CYS A 66 -0.02 1.10 -2.47
CA CYS A 66 0.55 0.68 -1.18
C CYS A 66 -0.36 0.95 0.03
N SER A 67 -1.35 1.81 -0.11
CA SER A 67 -2.23 2.20 0.99
C SER A 67 -1.41 2.65 2.20
N LEU A 68 -1.54 1.99 3.33
CA LEU A 68 -0.81 2.32 4.56
C LEU A 68 0.57 1.66 4.64
N GLY A 69 1.00 0.98 3.58
CA GLY A 69 2.34 0.42 3.49
C GLY A 69 2.57 -0.90 4.19
N ALA A 70 1.50 -1.67 4.45
CA ALA A 70 1.64 -2.96 5.13
C ALA A 70 2.53 -3.93 4.36
N ALA A 71 2.32 -4.06 3.04
CA ALA A 71 3.14 -4.94 2.21
C ALA A 71 4.57 -4.43 2.10
N ALA A 72 4.76 -3.12 1.92
CA ALA A 72 6.10 -2.52 1.89
C ALA A 72 6.85 -2.76 3.19
N THR A 73 6.17 -2.63 4.33
CA THR A 73 6.76 -2.90 5.64
C THR A 73 7.18 -4.36 5.76
N ALA A 74 6.35 -5.29 5.32
CA ALA A 74 6.68 -6.72 5.34
C ALA A 74 7.88 -7.03 4.45
N MET A 75 7.93 -6.46 3.26
CA MET A 75 9.07 -6.63 2.35
C MET A 75 10.35 -6.07 2.98
N ALA A 76 10.28 -4.89 3.57
CA ALA A 76 11.43 -4.27 4.24
C ALA A 76 11.94 -5.11 5.39
N SER A 77 11.04 -5.75 6.14
CA SER A 77 11.41 -6.56 7.31
C SER A 77 12.14 -7.84 6.95
N LEU A 78 11.88 -8.40 5.77
CA LEU A 78 12.40 -9.71 5.37
C LEU A 78 13.46 -9.65 4.27
N THR A 79 13.70 -8.50 3.65
CA THR A 79 14.77 -8.31 2.68
C THR A 79 15.96 -7.59 3.30
N GLU A 80 17.14 -7.81 2.71
CA GLU A 80 18.36 -7.16 3.20
C GLU A 80 18.36 -5.67 2.91
N GLU A 81 18.83 -4.90 3.87
CA GLU A 81 18.83 -3.46 3.82
C GLU A 81 19.60 -2.90 2.63
N SER A 82 20.66 -3.55 2.23
CA SER A 82 21.51 -3.10 1.12
C SER A 82 21.14 -3.71 -0.23
N GLY A 83 20.16 -4.63 -0.25
CA GLY A 83 19.90 -5.45 -1.42
C GLY A 83 18.91 -4.85 -2.41
N ASN A 84 17.77 -4.37 -1.93
CA ASN A 84 16.67 -3.98 -2.80
C ASN A 84 15.99 -2.73 -2.27
N PRO A 85 16.09 -1.61 -2.99
CA PRO A 85 15.27 -0.44 -2.67
C PRO A 85 13.79 -0.77 -2.85
N ILE A 86 12.95 -0.23 -1.99
CA ILE A 86 11.50 -0.44 -2.03
C ILE A 86 10.84 0.89 -2.38
N VAL A 87 10.01 0.89 -3.40
CA VAL A 87 9.22 2.05 -3.81
C VAL A 87 7.74 1.71 -3.64
N ALA A 88 7.05 2.46 -2.81
CA ALA A 88 5.64 2.27 -2.53
C ALA A 88 4.84 3.44 -3.09
N VAL A 89 3.82 3.14 -3.88
CA VAL A 89 3.08 4.12 -4.65
C VAL A 89 1.60 4.06 -4.30
N ASP A 90 0.99 5.21 -4.11
CA ASP A 90 -0.46 5.32 -3.99
C ASP A 90 -0.92 6.65 -4.56
N ASN A 91 -2.13 6.69 -5.09
CA ASN A 91 -2.70 7.93 -5.63
C ASN A 91 -3.36 8.79 -4.54
N SER A 92 -3.45 8.31 -3.32
CA SER A 92 -4.02 9.03 -2.19
C SER A 92 -2.94 9.66 -1.34
N ARG A 93 -2.92 10.99 -1.31
CA ARG A 93 -1.99 11.73 -0.45
C ARG A 93 -2.18 11.40 1.02
N ALA A 94 -3.43 11.23 1.45
CA ALA A 94 -3.73 10.87 2.84
C ALA A 94 -3.15 9.51 3.22
N MET A 95 -3.22 8.53 2.32
CA MET A 95 -2.60 7.22 2.52
C MET A 95 -1.07 7.34 2.61
N ILE A 96 -0.46 8.09 1.71
CA ILE A 96 1.00 8.29 1.69
C ILE A 96 1.47 8.95 2.99
N GLU A 97 0.78 9.98 3.46
CA GLU A 97 1.14 10.66 4.72
C GLU A 97 1.03 9.72 5.92
N GLN A 98 -0.02 8.94 5.99
CA GLN A 98 -0.20 7.99 7.08
C GLN A 98 0.80 6.83 6.98
N ALA A 99 1.08 6.36 5.77
CA ALA A 99 2.09 5.32 5.54
C ALA A 99 3.48 5.79 6.01
N ALA A 100 3.82 7.06 5.77
CA ALA A 100 5.09 7.63 6.24
C ALA A 100 5.20 7.54 7.77
N THR A 101 4.13 7.88 8.47
CA THR A 101 4.09 7.79 9.94
C THR A 101 4.24 6.35 10.41
N LEU A 102 3.51 5.42 9.80
CA LEU A 102 3.56 4.02 10.20
C LEU A 102 4.92 3.38 9.90
N LEU A 103 5.54 3.71 8.77
CA LEU A 103 6.88 3.23 8.44
C LEU A 103 7.93 3.77 9.41
N ALA A 104 7.82 5.03 9.80
CA ALA A 104 8.72 5.61 10.79
C ALA A 104 8.57 4.91 12.14
N ASP A 105 7.33 4.65 12.57
CA ASP A 105 7.06 3.96 13.83
C ASP A 105 7.58 2.52 13.81
N ALA A 106 7.58 1.88 12.65
CA ALA A 106 8.12 0.52 12.47
C ALA A 106 9.64 0.49 12.28
N GLY A 107 10.30 1.65 12.22
CA GLY A 107 11.74 1.73 11.99
C GLY A 107 12.15 1.41 10.56
N GLN A 108 11.24 1.53 9.59
CA GLN A 108 11.48 1.14 8.20
C GLN A 108 11.43 2.32 7.21
N ALA A 109 11.35 3.55 7.72
CA ALA A 109 11.24 4.73 6.86
C ALA A 109 12.41 4.86 5.87
N HIS A 110 13.61 4.48 6.28
CA HIS A 110 14.81 4.55 5.44
C HIS A 110 14.82 3.49 4.32
N ARG A 111 14.00 2.44 4.42
CA ARG A 111 13.94 1.35 3.44
C ARG A 111 12.96 1.62 2.31
N VAL A 112 11.98 2.47 2.52
CA VAL A 112 10.85 2.63 1.61
C VAL A 112 10.75 4.07 1.14
N THR A 113 10.77 4.25 -0.18
CA THR A 113 10.47 5.55 -0.81
C THR A 113 8.98 5.58 -1.13
N LEU A 114 8.28 6.55 -0.58
CA LEU A 114 6.85 6.73 -0.83
C LEU A 114 6.64 7.73 -1.97
N GLU A 115 5.80 7.37 -2.93
CA GLU A 115 5.48 8.24 -4.05
C GLU A 115 3.96 8.36 -4.21
N GLU A 116 3.48 9.60 -4.32
CA GLU A 116 2.10 9.86 -4.69
C GLU A 116 2.01 9.91 -6.22
N GLY A 117 1.15 9.08 -6.79
CA GLY A 117 1.01 9.09 -8.25
C GLY A 117 0.09 8.01 -8.78
N ASP A 118 -0.14 8.09 -10.08
CA ASP A 118 -0.93 7.11 -10.82
C ASP A 118 0.00 6.05 -11.39
N VAL A 119 -0.21 4.81 -10.98
CA VAL A 119 0.57 3.65 -11.44
C VAL A 119 0.59 3.54 -12.97
N ALA A 120 -0.51 3.91 -13.63
CA ALA A 120 -0.61 3.82 -15.09
C ALA A 120 0.30 4.80 -15.82
N GLU A 121 0.75 5.86 -15.13
CA GLU A 121 1.59 6.90 -15.72
C GLU A 121 3.05 6.82 -15.29
N MET A 122 3.40 5.86 -14.46
CA MET A 122 4.74 5.74 -13.90
C MET A 122 5.64 4.85 -14.75
N ALA A 123 6.94 5.16 -14.71
CA ALA A 123 7.96 4.31 -15.30
C ALA A 123 8.58 3.43 -14.21
N PHE A 124 8.78 2.17 -14.52
CA PHE A 124 9.36 1.21 -13.59
C PHE A 124 10.68 0.67 -14.11
N ALA A 125 11.61 0.36 -13.20
CA ALA A 125 12.89 -0.22 -13.57
C ALA A 125 12.70 -1.63 -14.15
N PRO A 126 13.47 -2.01 -15.18
CA PRO A 126 13.41 -3.38 -15.71
C PRO A 126 13.80 -4.44 -14.68
N CYS A 127 13.24 -5.63 -14.81
CA CYS A 127 13.56 -6.77 -13.95
C CYS A 127 13.27 -6.52 -12.47
N SER A 128 12.30 -5.68 -12.17
CA SER A 128 11.86 -5.39 -10.81
C SER A 128 10.69 -6.27 -10.40
N MET A 129 10.49 -6.35 -9.10
CA MET A 129 9.41 -7.12 -8.50
C MET A 129 8.38 -6.20 -7.87
#